data_c6c606d054385865c795b67e3c6019d6
#
_entry.id   c6c606d054385865c795b67e3c6019d6
#
_cell.length_a   1.000
_cell.length_b   1.000
_cell.length_c   1.000
_cell.angle_alpha   90.00
_cell.angle_beta   90.00
_cell.angle_gamma   90.00
#
_symmetry.space_group_name_H-M   'P 1'
#
loop_
_entity.id
_entity.type
_entity.pdbx_description
1 polymer ?
#
loop_
_entity_poly.entity_id
_entity_poly.type
_entity_poly.pdbx_seq_one_letter_code
_entity_poly.pdbx_strand_id
1 'polypeptide(L)'
;MSKGKINVSVENIFPLIKKFLYSDHEIFLRELVSNATDATLKLKHLSSIGELKGNIGDPKIEIKVDKSKKTLSVIDQGIGMTQDEVKKYINEVAFSGAEEFLEKYKDKDNQSNIIGHFGLGFYSSFMVAKKVEIITKSYKKDPAAKWICDGSPEYSLTKFDKKDRGTEIILHIDKDSTEFLEDSRIKTLLEKYNKFMPIPIKFGM
;
A
#
# COMPACT_ATOMS: atom_id res chain seq x y z
N MET A 1 -25.74 34.77 14.11
CA MET A 1 -25.06 33.46 14.20
C MET A 1 -24.37 33.22 12.84
N SER A 2 -23.04 33.25 12.79
CA SER A 2 -22.30 32.89 11.56
C SER A 2 -22.10 31.39 11.56
N LYS A 3 -22.47 30.69 10.48
CA LYS A 3 -22.17 29.26 10.25
C LYS A 3 -21.05 29.22 9.22
N GLY A 4 -19.95 28.53 9.53
CA GLY A 4 -18.83 28.30 8.63
C GLY A 4 -18.52 26.80 8.55
N LYS A 5 -17.79 26.39 7.49
CA LYS A 5 -17.23 25.02 7.39
C LYS A 5 -15.77 25.05 7.86
N ILE A 6 -15.37 24.03 8.60
CA ILE A 6 -13.94 23.81 8.91
C ILE A 6 -13.32 23.21 7.66
N ASN A 7 -12.30 23.86 7.12
CA ASN A 7 -11.56 23.37 5.96
C ASN A 7 -10.17 22.92 6.43
N VAL A 8 -9.72 21.75 5.96
CA VAL A 8 -8.36 21.26 6.14
C VAL A 8 -7.56 21.58 4.88
N SER A 9 -6.48 22.34 5.01
CA SER A 9 -5.55 22.57 3.90
C SER A 9 -4.74 21.32 3.62
N VAL A 10 -4.73 20.87 2.39
CA VAL A 10 -3.95 19.69 1.93
C VAL A 10 -2.45 19.90 2.18
N GLU A 11 -1.96 21.15 2.10
CA GLU A 11 -0.58 21.52 2.36
C GLU A 11 -0.10 21.18 3.78
N ASN A 12 -1.02 21.10 4.73
CA ASN A 12 -0.73 20.78 6.13
C ASN A 12 -0.91 19.28 6.47
N ILE A 13 -1.46 18.48 5.57
CA ILE A 13 -1.76 17.05 5.86
C ILE A 13 -0.48 16.25 6.05
N PHE A 14 0.50 16.37 5.15
CA PHE A 14 1.76 15.60 5.26
C PHE A 14 2.59 15.93 6.50
N PRO A 15 2.78 17.22 6.87
CA PRO A 15 3.43 17.57 8.15
C PRO A 15 2.68 17.04 9.37
N LEU A 16 1.33 17.04 9.33
CA LEU A 16 0.50 16.50 10.42
C LEU A 16 0.63 14.98 10.52
N ILE A 17 0.62 14.27 9.39
CA ILE A 17 0.84 12.82 9.33
C ILE A 17 2.22 12.47 9.93
N LYS A 18 3.28 13.16 9.49
CA LYS A 18 4.64 12.96 10.00
C LYS A 18 4.75 13.19 11.51
N LYS A 19 4.02 14.16 12.06
CA LYS A 19 4.21 14.63 13.45
C LYS A 19 3.23 14.01 14.44
N PHE A 20 2.01 13.67 14.04
CA PHE A 20 0.93 13.38 14.99
C PHE A 20 0.20 12.06 14.79
N LEU A 21 0.19 11.48 13.58
CA LEU A 21 -0.60 10.26 13.34
C LEU A 21 0.03 9.01 13.94
N TYR A 22 1.35 8.95 14.01
CA TYR A 22 2.05 7.79 14.53
C TYR A 22 3.26 8.23 15.37
N SER A 23 3.22 7.94 16.66
CA SER A 23 4.37 8.11 17.55
C SER A 23 5.49 7.10 17.26
N ASP A 24 5.19 6.01 16.54
CA ASP A 24 6.10 4.93 16.23
C ASP A 24 6.26 4.78 14.71
N HIS A 25 7.44 5.14 14.20
CA HIS A 25 7.76 5.06 12.77
C HIS A 25 7.78 3.63 12.24
N GLU A 26 7.96 2.62 13.09
CA GLU A 26 7.97 1.21 12.70
C GLU A 26 6.67 0.76 12.03
N ILE A 27 5.57 1.47 12.31
CA ILE A 27 4.23 1.09 11.87
C ILE A 27 4.07 1.10 10.36
N PHE A 28 4.92 1.87 9.63
CA PHE A 28 4.84 1.97 8.17
C PHE A 28 4.91 0.59 7.50
N LEU A 29 5.81 -0.28 7.98
CA LEU A 29 5.98 -1.61 7.37
C LEU A 29 4.76 -2.48 7.62
N ARG A 30 4.20 -2.44 8.84
CA ARG A 30 2.95 -3.14 9.16
C ARG A 30 1.82 -2.71 8.23
N GLU A 31 1.63 -1.42 8.04
CA GLU A 31 0.56 -0.87 7.20
C GLU A 31 0.74 -1.28 5.72
N LEU A 32 1.95 -1.20 5.18
CA LEU A 32 2.21 -1.59 3.80
C LEU A 32 2.01 -3.10 3.58
N VAL A 33 2.45 -3.94 4.51
CA VAL A 33 2.24 -5.38 4.44
C VAL A 33 0.76 -5.72 4.60
N SER A 34 0.02 -5.02 5.46
CA SER A 34 -1.44 -5.19 5.58
C SER A 34 -2.16 -4.85 4.29
N ASN A 35 -1.81 -3.74 3.65
CA ASN A 35 -2.40 -3.35 2.35
C ASN A 35 -2.07 -4.36 1.25
N ALA A 36 -0.85 -4.88 1.20
CA ALA A 36 -0.43 -5.93 0.27
C ALA A 36 -1.18 -7.26 0.52
N THR A 37 -1.41 -7.58 1.79
CA THR A 37 -2.22 -8.74 2.21
C THR A 37 -3.65 -8.59 1.73
N ASP A 38 -4.28 -7.45 1.98
CA ASP A 38 -5.67 -7.18 1.56
C ASP A 38 -5.82 -7.22 0.03
N ALA A 39 -4.89 -6.63 -0.72
CA ALA A 39 -4.89 -6.72 -2.18
C ALA A 39 -4.82 -8.17 -2.68
N THR A 40 -4.07 -9.01 -1.99
CA THR A 40 -3.92 -10.43 -2.31
C THR A 40 -5.14 -11.24 -1.90
N LEU A 41 -5.75 -10.94 -0.76
CA LEU A 41 -7.00 -11.59 -0.31
C LEU A 41 -8.17 -11.24 -1.23
N LYS A 42 -8.27 -9.97 -1.67
CA LYS A 42 -9.25 -9.55 -2.68
C LYS A 42 -9.10 -10.33 -3.98
N LEU A 43 -7.86 -10.55 -4.44
CA LEU A 43 -7.60 -11.37 -5.62
C LEU A 43 -8.07 -12.81 -5.43
N LYS A 44 -7.74 -13.44 -4.31
CA LYS A 44 -8.17 -14.82 -3.98
C LYS A 44 -9.70 -14.91 -3.94
N HIS A 45 -10.37 -13.92 -3.36
CA HIS A 45 -11.82 -13.85 -3.31
C HIS A 45 -12.43 -13.76 -4.71
N LEU A 46 -11.96 -12.85 -5.57
CA LEU A 46 -12.44 -12.74 -6.96
C LEU A 46 -12.24 -14.04 -7.76
N SER A 47 -11.16 -14.75 -7.51
CA SER A 47 -10.91 -16.05 -8.12
C SER A 47 -11.87 -17.12 -7.61
N SER A 48 -12.15 -17.16 -6.29
CA SER A 48 -13.04 -18.16 -5.69
C SER A 48 -14.50 -18.02 -6.14
N ILE A 49 -14.96 -16.78 -6.38
CA ILE A 49 -16.34 -16.52 -6.89
C ILE A 49 -16.43 -16.53 -8.43
N GLY A 50 -15.33 -16.87 -9.14
CA GLY A 50 -15.29 -16.99 -10.60
C GLY A 50 -15.29 -15.67 -11.37
N GLU A 51 -15.14 -14.51 -10.70
CA GLU A 51 -15.03 -13.20 -11.37
C GLU A 51 -13.65 -13.00 -12.01
N LEU A 52 -12.63 -13.71 -11.54
CA LEU A 52 -11.30 -13.75 -12.13
C LEU A 52 -11.05 -15.12 -12.75
N LYS A 53 -10.88 -15.15 -14.08
CA LYS A 53 -10.56 -16.38 -14.84
C LYS A 53 -9.05 -16.61 -14.85
N GLY A 54 -8.64 -17.88 -14.75
CA GLY A 54 -7.25 -18.31 -14.85
C GLY A 54 -6.61 -18.63 -13.49
N ASN A 55 -5.41 -19.19 -13.56
CA ASN A 55 -4.66 -19.54 -12.36
C ASN A 55 -3.99 -18.29 -11.77
N ILE A 56 -4.25 -18.00 -10.49
CA ILE A 56 -3.62 -16.89 -9.77
C ILE A 56 -2.26 -17.25 -9.21
N GLY A 57 -1.86 -18.55 -9.26
CA GLY A 57 -0.63 -19.05 -8.64
C GLY A 57 -0.70 -19.04 -7.11
N ASP A 58 0.48 -19.07 -6.50
CA ASP A 58 0.66 -18.95 -5.05
C ASP A 58 1.16 -17.52 -4.73
N PRO A 59 0.26 -16.54 -4.61
CA PRO A 59 0.67 -15.17 -4.42
C PRO A 59 1.31 -14.98 -3.05
N LYS A 60 2.40 -14.22 -3.04
CA LYS A 60 3.19 -13.86 -1.86
C LYS A 60 3.49 -12.38 -1.85
N ILE A 61 3.85 -11.88 -0.69
CA ILE A 61 4.40 -10.54 -0.51
C ILE A 61 5.92 -10.68 -0.49
N GLU A 62 6.62 -9.85 -1.24
CA GLU A 62 8.08 -9.81 -1.23
C GLU A 62 8.56 -8.46 -0.72
N ILE A 63 9.52 -8.47 0.19
CA ILE A 63 10.16 -7.26 0.71
C ILE A 63 11.62 -7.27 0.26
N LYS A 64 12.07 -6.15 -0.30
CA LYS A 64 13.43 -5.96 -0.79
C LYS A 64 14.05 -4.71 -0.20
N VAL A 65 15.30 -4.80 0.22
CA VAL A 65 16.14 -3.68 0.61
C VAL A 65 17.27 -3.55 -0.40
N ASP A 66 17.43 -2.36 -0.98
CA ASP A 66 18.58 -2.01 -1.81
C ASP A 66 19.35 -0.89 -1.11
N LYS A 67 20.43 -1.26 -0.42
CA LYS A 67 21.27 -0.34 0.34
C LYS A 67 21.96 0.68 -0.55
N SER A 68 22.30 0.30 -1.79
CA SER A 68 22.98 1.18 -2.75
C SER A 68 22.08 2.31 -3.23
N LYS A 69 20.81 1.99 -3.50
CA LYS A 69 19.78 2.95 -3.89
C LYS A 69 19.09 3.59 -2.70
N LYS A 70 19.34 3.10 -1.49
CA LYS A 70 18.66 3.48 -0.25
C LYS A 70 17.13 3.32 -0.37
N THR A 71 16.69 2.18 -0.90
CA THR A 71 15.26 1.90 -1.08
C THR A 71 14.84 0.65 -0.33
N LEU A 72 13.59 0.68 0.13
CA LEU A 72 12.85 -0.47 0.61
C LEU A 72 11.62 -0.64 -0.26
N SER A 73 11.41 -1.83 -0.81
CA SER A 73 10.23 -2.14 -1.63
C SER A 73 9.35 -3.17 -0.94
N VAL A 74 8.03 -2.96 -0.99
CA VAL A 74 7.00 -3.94 -0.65
C VAL A 74 6.26 -4.29 -1.94
N ILE A 75 6.26 -5.58 -2.30
CA ILE A 75 5.75 -6.07 -3.58
C ILE A 75 4.68 -7.10 -3.31
N ASP A 76 3.49 -6.92 -3.86
CA ASP A 76 2.41 -7.90 -3.86
C ASP A 76 2.06 -8.39 -5.26
N GLN A 77 1.40 -9.54 -5.31
CA GLN A 77 0.82 -10.14 -6.52
C GLN A 77 -0.72 -10.10 -6.49
N GLY A 78 -1.26 -9.12 -5.76
CA GLY A 78 -2.70 -8.92 -5.55
C GLY A 78 -3.42 -8.38 -6.78
N ILE A 79 -4.58 -7.78 -6.54
CA ILE A 79 -5.43 -7.25 -7.63
C ILE A 79 -4.82 -6.09 -8.40
N GLY A 80 -3.82 -5.40 -7.84
CA GLY A 80 -3.29 -4.16 -8.41
C GLY A 80 -4.32 -3.05 -8.54
N MET A 81 -3.95 -1.96 -9.20
CA MET A 81 -4.80 -0.78 -9.41
C MET A 81 -4.70 -0.26 -10.83
N THR A 82 -5.80 0.24 -11.37
CA THR A 82 -5.82 1.09 -12.58
C THR A 82 -5.38 2.51 -12.23
N GLN A 83 -5.13 3.37 -13.24
CA GLN A 83 -4.81 4.79 -12.97
C GLN A 83 -5.93 5.51 -12.21
N ASP A 84 -7.18 5.21 -12.52
CA ASP A 84 -8.33 5.85 -11.85
C ASP A 84 -8.49 5.34 -10.42
N GLU A 85 -8.22 4.06 -10.18
CA GLU A 85 -8.15 3.51 -8.82
C GLU A 85 -7.00 4.11 -8.01
N VAL A 86 -5.83 4.37 -8.60
CA VAL A 86 -4.73 5.09 -7.93
C VAL A 86 -5.17 6.51 -7.53
N LYS A 87 -5.84 7.25 -8.43
CA LYS A 87 -6.38 8.57 -8.10
C LYS A 87 -7.37 8.50 -6.93
N LYS A 88 -8.26 7.52 -6.95
CA LYS A 88 -9.32 7.36 -5.94
C LYS A 88 -8.77 6.91 -4.59
N TYR A 89 -7.90 5.89 -4.55
CA TYR A 89 -7.49 5.24 -3.29
C TYR A 89 -6.18 5.78 -2.71
N ILE A 90 -5.35 6.42 -3.53
CA ILE A 90 -4.07 6.97 -3.09
C ILE A 90 -4.14 8.48 -2.91
N ASN A 91 -4.83 9.21 -3.78
CA ASN A 91 -4.85 10.67 -3.72
C ASN A 91 -5.98 11.23 -2.82
N GLU A 92 -7.02 10.45 -2.56
CA GLU A 92 -8.07 10.85 -1.61
C GLU A 92 -7.70 10.33 -0.22
N VAL A 93 -7.17 11.24 0.60
CA VAL A 93 -6.78 10.93 2.00
C VAL A 93 -7.99 10.46 2.80
N ALA A 94 -7.82 9.37 3.55
CA ALA A 94 -8.86 8.73 4.34
C ALA A 94 -9.98 8.05 3.52
N PHE A 95 -9.80 7.83 2.23
CA PHE A 95 -10.71 7.00 1.44
C PHE A 95 -10.23 5.53 1.43
N SER A 96 -11.08 4.60 1.87
CA SER A 96 -10.71 3.18 1.96
C SER A 96 -11.41 2.36 0.88
N GLY A 97 -10.63 1.78 -0.04
CA GLY A 97 -11.13 0.78 -0.99
C GLY A 97 -11.53 -0.56 -0.35
N ALA A 98 -11.27 -0.73 0.95
CA ALA A 98 -11.71 -1.89 1.71
C ALA A 98 -13.23 -1.86 1.94
N GLU A 99 -13.77 -0.71 2.35
CA GLU A 99 -15.22 -0.54 2.60
C GLU A 99 -16.05 -0.77 1.33
N GLU A 100 -15.62 -0.18 0.21
CA GLU A 100 -16.29 -0.35 -1.08
C GLU A 100 -16.28 -1.82 -1.54
N PHE A 101 -15.18 -2.53 -1.31
CA PHE A 101 -15.09 -3.95 -1.63
C PHE A 101 -16.02 -4.78 -0.74
N LEU A 102 -16.04 -4.52 0.56
CA LEU A 102 -16.93 -5.21 1.50
C LEU A 102 -18.41 -4.97 1.18
N GLU A 103 -18.80 -3.75 0.85
CA GLU A 103 -20.18 -3.44 0.45
C GLU A 103 -20.60 -4.17 -0.82
N LYS A 104 -19.72 -4.21 -1.83
CA LYS A 104 -20.01 -4.89 -3.09
C LYS A 104 -20.20 -6.41 -2.96
N TYR A 105 -19.55 -7.03 -1.98
CA TYR A 105 -19.52 -8.49 -1.82
C TYR A 105 -20.18 -9.00 -0.54
N LYS A 106 -20.94 -8.15 0.18
CA LYS A 106 -21.63 -8.51 1.44
C LYS A 106 -22.51 -9.75 1.36
N ASP A 107 -23.09 -10.02 0.20
CA ASP A 107 -24.07 -11.12 0.03
C ASP A 107 -23.45 -12.43 -0.50
N LYS A 108 -22.15 -12.48 -0.76
CA LYS A 108 -21.54 -13.62 -1.48
C LYS A 108 -20.68 -14.55 -0.65
N ASP A 109 -20.37 -14.25 0.59
CA ASP A 109 -19.85 -15.15 1.63
C ASP A 109 -19.30 -14.38 2.84
N ASN A 110 -19.57 -14.91 3.99
CA ASN A 110 -19.45 -14.24 5.30
C ASN A 110 -18.04 -14.05 5.86
N GLN A 111 -16.95 -13.97 5.08
CA GLN A 111 -15.61 -13.72 5.68
C GLN A 111 -14.57 -13.19 4.67
N SER A 112 -14.65 -11.96 4.29
CA SER A 112 -13.45 -11.27 3.81
C SER A 112 -12.73 -10.64 5.03
N ASN A 113 -11.70 -11.32 5.52
CA ASN A 113 -10.82 -10.82 6.58
C ASN A 113 -9.93 -9.68 6.04
N ILE A 114 -10.54 -8.54 5.69
CA ILE A 114 -9.81 -7.35 5.25
C ILE A 114 -9.29 -6.63 6.50
N ILE A 115 -7.99 -6.31 6.52
CA ILE A 115 -7.28 -5.80 7.69
C ILE A 115 -7.32 -4.27 7.74
N GLY A 116 -7.25 -3.60 6.58
CA GLY A 116 -7.17 -2.13 6.49
C GLY A 116 -8.53 -1.45 6.37
N HIS A 117 -8.85 -0.55 7.29
CA HIS A 117 -10.15 0.13 7.34
C HIS A 117 -10.12 1.65 7.14
N PHE A 118 -8.97 2.31 7.28
CA PHE A 118 -8.93 3.77 7.47
C PHE A 118 -8.40 4.59 6.28
N GLY A 119 -7.88 3.97 5.22
CA GLY A 119 -7.34 4.70 4.06
C GLY A 119 -6.13 5.61 4.35
N LEU A 120 -5.55 5.53 5.57
CA LEU A 120 -4.43 6.35 6.01
C LEU A 120 -3.11 5.59 6.06
N GLY A 121 -3.16 4.26 6.08
CA GLY A 121 -1.98 3.41 6.30
C GLY A 121 -0.86 3.63 5.29
N PHE A 122 -1.22 3.85 4.01
CA PHE A 122 -0.24 4.12 2.96
C PHE A 122 0.61 5.37 3.26
N TYR A 123 0.00 6.42 3.81
CA TYR A 123 0.69 7.68 4.08
C TYR A 123 1.73 7.58 5.20
N SER A 124 1.70 6.53 6.04
CA SER A 124 2.76 6.24 7.01
C SER A 124 4.12 6.04 6.35
N SER A 125 4.16 5.71 5.05
CA SER A 125 5.38 5.63 4.23
C SER A 125 6.20 6.92 4.27
N PHE A 126 5.55 8.08 4.31
CA PHE A 126 6.21 9.39 4.35
C PHE A 126 6.86 9.74 5.70
N MET A 127 6.66 8.90 6.72
CA MET A 127 7.37 9.05 8.00
C MET A 127 8.83 8.65 7.88
N VAL A 128 9.14 7.72 6.97
CA VAL A 128 10.48 7.13 6.80
C VAL A 128 11.08 7.40 5.42
N ALA A 129 10.28 7.83 4.46
CA ALA A 129 10.71 8.06 3.08
C ALA A 129 10.57 9.53 2.68
N LYS A 130 11.60 10.02 1.99
CA LYS A 130 11.60 11.33 1.33
C LYS A 130 10.86 11.33 -0.02
N LYS A 131 10.67 10.16 -0.61
CA LYS A 131 9.94 9.95 -1.87
C LYS A 131 9.34 8.55 -1.87
N VAL A 132 8.13 8.42 -2.40
CA VAL A 132 7.43 7.15 -2.56
C VAL A 132 7.04 6.97 -4.03
N GLU A 133 7.29 5.78 -4.57
CA GLU A 133 6.84 5.39 -5.90
C GLU A 133 5.89 4.19 -5.78
N ILE A 134 4.80 4.19 -6.55
CA ILE A 134 3.91 3.04 -6.71
C ILE A 134 3.96 2.62 -8.16
N ILE A 135 4.29 1.35 -8.41
CA ILE A 135 4.21 0.73 -9.73
C ILE A 135 3.15 -0.36 -9.64
N THR A 136 2.03 -0.20 -10.34
CA THR A 136 0.89 -1.09 -10.18
C THR A 136 0.28 -1.50 -11.52
N LYS A 137 -0.17 -2.76 -11.59
CA LYS A 137 -0.91 -3.35 -12.71
C LYS A 137 -2.16 -4.02 -12.18
N SER A 138 -3.32 -3.52 -12.59
CA SER A 138 -4.59 -4.12 -12.23
C SER A 138 -4.75 -5.52 -12.87
N TYR A 139 -5.54 -6.38 -12.22
CA TYR A 139 -6.02 -7.63 -12.83
C TYR A 139 -6.95 -7.39 -14.04
N LYS A 140 -7.45 -6.17 -14.19
CA LYS A 140 -8.18 -5.68 -15.35
C LYS A 140 -7.23 -5.48 -16.54
N LYS A 141 -7.78 -5.25 -17.72
CA LYS A 141 -6.98 -5.09 -18.96
C LYS A 141 -6.33 -3.71 -19.13
N ASP A 142 -6.45 -2.84 -18.13
CA ASP A 142 -5.91 -1.48 -18.18
C ASP A 142 -4.37 -1.46 -18.21
N PRO A 143 -3.76 -0.41 -18.78
CA PRO A 143 -2.32 -0.21 -18.71
C PRO A 143 -1.84 -0.11 -17.26
N ALA A 144 -0.62 -0.55 -17.01
CA ALA A 144 0.01 -0.34 -15.72
C ALA A 144 0.25 1.16 -15.46
N ALA A 145 0.33 1.52 -14.20
CA ALA A 145 0.51 2.89 -13.75
C ALA A 145 1.76 3.01 -12.89
N LYS A 146 2.43 4.17 -12.99
CA LYS A 146 3.47 4.61 -12.07
C LYS A 146 3.05 5.93 -11.45
N TRP A 147 2.98 5.95 -10.12
CA TRP A 147 2.71 7.12 -9.31
C TRP A 147 3.95 7.48 -8.49
N ILE A 148 4.24 8.77 -8.35
CA ILE A 148 5.40 9.28 -7.59
C ILE A 148 4.97 10.51 -6.80
N CYS A 149 5.37 10.58 -5.52
CA CYS A 149 5.22 11.74 -4.66
C CYS A 149 6.43 11.86 -3.72
N ASP A 150 6.87 13.07 -3.46
CA ASP A 150 7.98 13.40 -2.55
C ASP A 150 7.51 13.90 -1.18
N GLY A 151 6.23 13.72 -0.88
CA GLY A 151 5.61 14.20 0.36
C GLY A 151 5.15 15.65 0.27
N SER A 152 5.24 16.29 -0.89
CA SER A 152 4.50 17.53 -1.22
C SER A 152 3.05 17.19 -1.59
N PRO A 153 2.14 18.19 -1.67
CA PRO A 153 0.78 17.96 -2.17
C PRO A 153 0.72 17.51 -3.63
N GLU A 154 1.82 17.62 -4.36
CA GLU A 154 1.89 17.27 -5.77
C GLU A 154 2.32 15.83 -5.98
N TYR A 155 1.78 15.20 -7.01
CA TYR A 155 2.16 13.86 -7.46
C TYR A 155 2.27 13.80 -8.98
N SER A 156 3.01 12.83 -9.49
CA SER A 156 2.97 12.46 -10.90
C SER A 156 2.35 11.08 -11.08
N LEU A 157 1.51 10.93 -12.11
CA LEU A 157 0.88 9.67 -12.48
C LEU A 157 1.01 9.45 -13.98
N THR A 158 1.72 8.39 -14.36
CA THR A 158 2.02 8.07 -15.76
C THR A 158 1.69 6.62 -16.09
N LYS A 159 1.50 6.31 -17.38
CA LYS A 159 1.47 4.93 -17.84
C LYS A 159 2.85 4.30 -17.66
N PHE A 160 2.87 3.01 -17.35
CA PHE A 160 4.10 2.25 -17.13
C PHE A 160 4.02 0.89 -17.82
N ASP A 161 5.17 0.32 -18.18
CA ASP A 161 5.24 -1.04 -18.71
C ASP A 161 5.55 -2.01 -17.56
N LYS A 162 4.51 -2.66 -17.04
CA LYS A 162 4.60 -3.75 -16.06
C LYS A 162 3.77 -4.92 -16.60
N LYS A 163 4.40 -6.09 -16.76
CA LYS A 163 3.75 -7.27 -17.33
C LYS A 163 2.78 -7.93 -16.36
N ASP A 164 3.23 -8.16 -15.14
CA ASP A 164 2.47 -8.91 -14.14
C ASP A 164 1.60 -8.00 -13.28
N ARG A 165 0.40 -8.50 -12.91
CA ARG A 165 -0.47 -7.80 -11.97
C ARG A 165 0.17 -7.67 -10.59
N GLY A 166 -0.38 -6.78 -9.78
CA GLY A 166 0.05 -6.51 -8.42
C GLY A 166 0.68 -5.14 -8.29
N THR A 167 1.14 -4.83 -7.10
CA THR A 167 1.68 -3.52 -6.75
C THR A 167 3.07 -3.64 -6.16
N GLU A 168 3.95 -2.74 -6.55
CA GLU A 168 5.24 -2.49 -5.92
C GLU A 168 5.24 -1.07 -5.36
N ILE A 169 5.46 -0.95 -4.06
CA ILE A 169 5.65 0.33 -3.37
C ILE A 169 7.13 0.46 -3.04
N ILE A 170 7.79 1.49 -3.57
CA ILE A 170 9.21 1.76 -3.39
C ILE A 170 9.37 2.99 -2.52
N LEU A 171 9.96 2.81 -1.36
CA LEU A 171 10.29 3.86 -0.41
C LEU A 171 11.74 4.28 -0.60
N HIS A 172 11.97 5.53 -0.97
CA HIS A 172 13.31 6.15 -0.93
C HIS A 172 13.56 6.64 0.49
N ILE A 173 14.27 5.85 1.26
CA ILE A 173 14.46 6.05 2.70
C ILE A 173 15.18 7.37 2.98
N ASP A 174 14.63 8.14 3.93
CA ASP A 174 15.23 9.40 4.38
C ASP A 174 16.52 9.14 5.18
N LYS A 175 17.39 10.15 5.22
CA LYS A 175 18.66 10.10 5.97
C LYS A 175 18.49 9.79 7.46
N ASP A 176 17.40 10.24 8.06
CA ASP A 176 17.10 10.06 9.48
C ASP A 176 16.43 8.71 9.78
N SER A 177 16.15 7.88 8.75
CA SER A 177 15.47 6.60 8.83
C SER A 177 16.29 5.43 8.28
N THR A 178 17.61 5.58 8.17
CA THR A 178 18.50 4.59 7.55
C THR A 178 18.53 3.24 8.28
N GLU A 179 18.09 3.16 9.52
CA GLU A 179 17.90 1.91 10.25
C GLU A 179 17.01 0.91 9.49
N PHE A 180 16.04 1.40 8.72
CA PHE A 180 15.14 0.57 7.91
C PHE A 180 15.77 0.04 6.60
N LEU A 181 17.05 0.31 6.37
CA LEU A 181 17.85 -0.34 5.34
C LEU A 181 18.64 -1.53 5.89
N GLU A 182 18.59 -1.79 7.20
CA GLU A 182 19.27 -2.92 7.81
C GLU A 182 18.37 -4.17 7.85
N ASP A 183 18.85 -5.27 7.28
CA ASP A 183 18.10 -6.52 7.16
C ASP A 183 17.64 -7.07 8.52
N SER A 184 18.48 -6.93 9.55
CA SER A 184 18.11 -7.33 10.93
C SER A 184 16.93 -6.54 11.46
N ARG A 185 16.89 -5.24 11.16
CA ARG A 185 15.79 -4.36 11.58
C ARG A 185 14.49 -4.76 10.93
N ILE A 186 14.50 -4.97 9.60
CA ILE A 186 13.31 -5.42 8.87
C ILE A 186 12.82 -6.78 9.35
N LYS A 187 13.71 -7.74 9.58
CA LYS A 187 13.34 -9.05 10.15
C LYS A 187 12.63 -8.92 11.48
N THR A 188 13.19 -8.12 12.40
CA THR A 188 12.57 -7.87 13.72
C THR A 188 11.17 -7.27 13.59
N LEU A 189 10.97 -6.32 12.67
CA LEU A 189 9.66 -5.71 12.45
C LEU A 189 8.65 -6.71 11.87
N LEU A 190 9.05 -7.53 10.92
CA LEU A 190 8.19 -8.56 10.33
C LEU A 190 7.79 -9.61 11.37
N GLU A 191 8.69 -10.04 12.22
CA GLU A 191 8.40 -10.95 13.33
C GLU A 191 7.46 -10.33 14.36
N LYS A 192 7.65 -9.05 14.68
CA LYS A 192 6.83 -8.32 15.66
C LYS A 192 5.39 -8.09 15.19
N TYR A 193 5.21 -7.66 13.93
CA TYR A 193 3.92 -7.16 13.46
C TYR A 193 3.22 -8.06 12.44
N ASN A 194 3.96 -8.89 11.70
CA ASN A 194 3.43 -9.59 10.53
C ASN A 194 3.52 -11.12 10.61
N LYS A 195 3.91 -11.67 11.77
CA LYS A 195 4.13 -13.11 11.97
C LYS A 195 2.92 -13.99 11.60
N PHE A 196 1.71 -13.47 11.82
CA PHE A 196 0.47 -14.23 11.63
C PHE A 196 -0.33 -13.78 10.41
N MET A 197 0.31 -13.11 9.45
CA MET A 197 -0.37 -12.70 8.20
C MET A 197 -0.75 -13.93 7.36
N PRO A 198 -1.98 -13.93 6.76
CA PRO A 198 -2.48 -15.08 6.01
C PRO A 198 -1.80 -15.27 4.64
N ILE A 199 -0.98 -14.33 4.22
CA ILE A 199 -0.22 -14.38 2.97
C ILE A 199 1.26 -14.52 3.31
N PRO A 200 1.99 -15.50 2.69
CA PRO A 200 3.42 -15.66 2.92
C PRO A 200 4.21 -14.40 2.58
N ILE A 201 5.13 -14.03 3.46
CA ILE A 201 6.04 -12.90 3.29
C ILE A 201 7.44 -13.44 3.03
N LYS A 202 8.03 -13.06 1.89
CA LYS A 202 9.42 -13.37 1.54
C LYS A 202 10.29 -12.14 1.81
N PHE A 203 11.32 -12.32 2.63
CA PHE A 203 12.38 -11.35 2.87
C PHE A 203 13.74 -12.01 2.92
N GLY A 204 14.71 -11.42 2.23
CA GLY A 204 16.04 -12.02 2.05
C GLY A 204 16.07 -13.15 1.01
N MET A 205 17.24 -13.75 0.85
CA MET A 205 17.43 -14.91 -0.05
C MET A 205 16.82 -16.15 0.52
#